data_5868145bed2b53e7e39a60e693cfd9f3
#
_entry.id   5868145bed2b53e7e39a60e693cfd9f3
#
_cell.length_a   1.000
_cell.length_b   1.000
_cell.length_c   1.000
_cell.angle_alpha   90.00
_cell.angle_beta   90.00
_cell.angle_gamma   90.00
#
_symmetry.space_group_name_H-M   'P 1'
#
loop_
_entity.id
_entity.type
_entity.pdbx_description
1 polymer ?
#
loop_
_entity_poly.entity_id
_entity_poly.type
_entity_poly.pdbx_seq_one_letter_code
_entity_poly.pdbx_strand_id
1 'polypeptide(L)'
;MTRTLFFDIETNPINDWATLSDLHTVHCLSIYDPMLPKMMTFHGESIERGLLELTKAERIVGHNIIDFDIPALKKLYNFSPPLIKVLDTLVVSRCVFPDLRNEDFGRNNFDKALVGSHSLKAWGHRMGKATKMTYGEEDDAFEEYSDELRKYCERDVIVTQLLYDHLFKQNPSREMIAIEHWFKFIISMQERHGFKFDLDKADVLTAKLMGIRAKLTTDLQNAWKPTEIEMKSPAGWSLEVQMEDGVEIINRKTKNELKQELKSRGLKQTLVKEAVKTGNAVKEIPFNPGSRKQIAERLMGLGYELPTENDGVSYKVDEAVLRGIDHPIAGDLLMYLLVQKRLGQLAEGQQAWLKLQKNGVVHGSVNTNGAVTGRCTHSTPNV
;
A
#
# COMPACT_ATOMS: atom_id res chain seq x y z
N MET A 1 -37.94 -14.77 -20.41
CA MET A 1 -36.50 -14.48 -20.18
C MET A 1 -36.44 -13.32 -19.21
N THR A 2 -35.60 -13.42 -18.21
CA THR A 2 -35.41 -12.37 -17.17
C THR A 2 -34.72 -11.16 -17.79
N ARG A 3 -35.34 -9.98 -17.74
CA ARG A 3 -34.70 -8.75 -18.27
C ARG A 3 -33.50 -8.36 -17.41
N THR A 4 -32.32 -8.54 -17.94
CA THR A 4 -31.05 -8.22 -17.28
C THR A 4 -30.45 -6.99 -17.94
N LEU A 5 -30.13 -5.96 -17.17
CA LEU A 5 -29.47 -4.75 -17.63
C LEU A 5 -28.05 -4.67 -17.05
N PHE A 6 -27.11 -4.29 -17.88
CA PHE A 6 -25.73 -4.00 -17.46
C PHE A 6 -25.57 -2.50 -17.38
N PHE A 7 -24.91 -2.00 -16.32
CA PHE A 7 -24.73 -0.57 -16.15
C PHE A 7 -23.40 -0.23 -15.47
N ASP A 8 -22.99 1.00 -15.64
CA ASP A 8 -21.85 1.64 -15.02
C ASP A 8 -22.09 3.15 -14.91
N ILE A 9 -21.44 3.83 -13.97
CA ILE A 9 -21.50 5.27 -13.81
C ILE A 9 -20.10 5.89 -13.76
N GLU A 10 -19.99 7.13 -14.22
CA GLU A 10 -18.82 7.96 -13.99
C GLU A 10 -19.19 9.18 -13.13
N THR A 11 -18.30 9.53 -12.21
CA THR A 11 -18.52 10.59 -11.22
C THR A 11 -17.36 11.58 -11.20
N ASN A 12 -17.53 12.70 -10.47
CA ASN A 12 -16.38 13.51 -10.08
C ASN A 12 -15.33 12.68 -9.33
N PRO A 13 -14.05 13.10 -9.30
CA PRO A 13 -13.00 12.41 -8.56
C PRO A 13 -13.36 12.22 -7.09
N ILE A 14 -13.09 11.03 -6.55
CA ILE A 14 -13.42 10.66 -5.16
C ILE A 14 -12.12 10.38 -4.39
N ASN A 15 -11.90 11.14 -3.32
CA ASN A 15 -10.82 10.92 -2.37
C ASN A 15 -11.29 10.18 -1.12
N ASP A 16 -12.56 10.34 -0.76
CA ASP A 16 -13.18 9.68 0.38
C ASP A 16 -14.09 8.53 -0.03
N TRP A 17 -13.48 7.44 -0.48
CA TRP A 17 -14.19 6.23 -0.92
C TRP A 17 -15.07 5.59 0.16
N ALA A 18 -14.71 5.77 1.44
CA ALA A 18 -15.45 5.17 2.53
C ALA A 18 -16.82 5.84 2.76
N THR A 19 -16.82 7.17 2.79
CA THR A 19 -18.05 7.93 3.08
C THR A 19 -18.67 8.57 1.86
N LEU A 20 -17.94 8.65 0.76
CA LEU A 20 -18.31 9.38 -0.45
C LEU A 20 -18.63 10.85 -0.14
N SER A 21 -17.97 11.46 0.86
CA SER A 21 -18.28 12.81 1.32
C SER A 21 -18.08 13.87 0.24
N ASP A 22 -17.10 13.68 -0.61
CA ASP A 22 -16.73 14.54 -1.74
C ASP A 22 -17.44 14.21 -3.06
N LEU A 23 -18.30 13.18 -3.07
CA LEU A 23 -19.15 12.88 -4.21
C LEU A 23 -20.29 13.93 -4.31
N HIS A 24 -20.37 14.61 -5.44
CA HIS A 24 -21.40 15.62 -5.71
C HIS A 24 -22.04 15.52 -7.10
N THR A 25 -21.45 14.77 -8.03
CA THR A 25 -21.94 14.67 -9.40
C THR A 25 -21.78 13.26 -9.97
N VAL A 26 -22.81 12.75 -10.64
CA VAL A 26 -22.71 11.66 -11.61
C VAL A 26 -22.68 12.28 -13.00
N HIS A 27 -21.59 12.13 -13.71
CA HIS A 27 -21.40 12.69 -15.05
C HIS A 27 -22.23 11.95 -16.09
N CYS A 28 -22.21 10.62 -16.03
CA CYS A 28 -23.04 9.81 -16.90
C CYS A 28 -23.40 8.45 -16.26
N LEU A 29 -24.48 7.87 -16.74
CA LEU A 29 -24.97 6.52 -16.48
C LEU A 29 -25.15 5.83 -17.83
N SER A 30 -24.38 4.77 -18.09
CA SER A 30 -24.51 3.94 -19.29
C SER A 30 -25.21 2.63 -18.96
N ILE A 31 -26.16 2.24 -19.81
CA ILE A 31 -26.96 1.01 -19.65
C ILE A 31 -26.95 0.23 -20.95
N TYR A 32 -26.67 -1.05 -20.88
CA TYR A 32 -26.78 -1.99 -22.00
C TYR A 32 -27.88 -3.02 -21.75
N ASP A 33 -28.80 -3.15 -22.70
CA ASP A 33 -29.86 -4.17 -22.71
C ASP A 33 -29.55 -5.20 -23.80
N PRO A 34 -29.10 -6.43 -23.45
CA PRO A 34 -28.81 -7.46 -24.45
C PRO A 34 -30.04 -7.97 -25.19
N MET A 35 -31.26 -7.75 -24.67
CA MET A 35 -32.50 -8.12 -25.38
C MET A 35 -32.85 -7.13 -26.51
N LEU A 36 -32.37 -5.91 -26.39
CA LEU A 36 -32.54 -4.84 -27.36
C LEU A 36 -31.16 -4.27 -27.73
N PRO A 37 -30.22 -5.02 -28.28
CA PRO A 37 -28.78 -4.76 -28.28
C PRO A 37 -28.43 -3.30 -28.55
N LYS A 38 -28.72 -2.45 -27.57
CA LYS A 38 -28.62 -1.01 -27.62
C LYS A 38 -27.94 -0.49 -26.35
N MET A 39 -26.91 0.32 -26.55
CA MET A 39 -26.34 1.15 -25.50
C MET A 39 -27.19 2.42 -25.32
N MET A 40 -27.53 2.73 -24.08
CA MET A 40 -28.23 3.95 -23.68
C MET A 40 -27.37 4.67 -22.66
N THR A 41 -27.00 5.90 -22.95
CA THR A 41 -26.24 6.72 -22.00
C THR A 41 -27.03 7.98 -21.64
N PHE A 42 -27.06 8.25 -20.34
CA PHE A 42 -27.78 9.36 -19.74
C PHE A 42 -26.77 10.25 -19.02
N HIS A 43 -26.94 11.57 -19.12
CA HIS A 43 -26.09 12.56 -18.46
C HIS A 43 -26.95 13.77 -18.03
N GLY A 44 -26.47 14.57 -17.06
CA GLY A 44 -27.19 15.70 -16.53
C GLY A 44 -28.61 15.33 -16.06
N GLU A 45 -29.61 16.10 -16.42
CA GLU A 45 -31.01 15.87 -16.02
C GLU A 45 -31.60 14.55 -16.53
N SER A 46 -30.99 13.93 -17.55
CA SER A 46 -31.49 12.64 -18.06
C SER A 46 -31.13 11.44 -17.21
N ILE A 47 -30.24 11.55 -16.23
CA ILE A 47 -29.82 10.43 -15.34
C ILE A 47 -31.02 9.79 -14.65
N GLU A 48 -31.99 10.57 -14.17
CA GLU A 48 -33.20 10.03 -13.52
C GLU A 48 -34.02 9.12 -14.47
N ARG A 49 -34.03 9.41 -15.77
CA ARG A 49 -34.64 8.55 -16.77
C ARG A 49 -33.90 7.21 -16.90
N GLY A 50 -32.57 7.24 -16.81
CA GLY A 50 -31.75 6.03 -16.78
C GLY A 50 -32.02 5.18 -15.53
N LEU A 51 -32.16 5.81 -14.36
CA LEU A 51 -32.53 5.12 -13.13
C LEU A 51 -33.91 4.46 -13.21
N LEU A 52 -34.88 5.13 -13.85
CA LEU A 52 -36.19 4.53 -14.14
C LEU A 52 -36.08 3.30 -15.06
N GLU A 53 -35.16 3.27 -16.01
CA GLU A 53 -34.91 2.06 -16.82
C GLU A 53 -34.35 0.92 -15.96
N LEU A 54 -33.39 1.21 -15.05
CA LEU A 54 -32.86 0.20 -14.12
C LEU A 54 -33.93 -0.39 -13.21
N THR A 55 -34.93 0.40 -12.77
CA THR A 55 -36.02 -0.12 -11.93
C THR A 55 -36.87 -1.17 -12.63
N LYS A 56 -37.01 -1.10 -13.97
CA LYS A 56 -37.79 -2.04 -14.78
C LYS A 56 -37.09 -3.39 -14.97
N ALA A 57 -35.80 -3.48 -14.67
CA ALA A 57 -35.04 -4.71 -14.79
C ALA A 57 -35.42 -5.71 -13.68
N GLU A 58 -35.39 -6.99 -14.01
CA GLU A 58 -35.45 -8.07 -13.02
C GLU A 58 -34.09 -8.30 -12.40
N ARG A 59 -33.00 -7.97 -13.14
CA ARG A 59 -31.62 -8.01 -12.65
C ARG A 59 -30.82 -6.84 -13.22
N ILE A 60 -30.04 -6.19 -12.36
CA ILE A 60 -29.03 -5.19 -12.72
C ILE A 60 -27.65 -5.73 -12.42
N VAL A 61 -26.74 -5.57 -13.34
CA VAL A 61 -25.38 -6.12 -13.30
C VAL A 61 -24.37 -4.99 -13.50
N GLY A 62 -23.35 -4.96 -12.67
CA GLY A 62 -22.22 -4.07 -12.83
C GLY A 62 -20.97 -4.66 -12.18
N HIS A 63 -19.90 -3.90 -12.13
CA HIS A 63 -18.64 -4.32 -11.54
C HIS A 63 -18.27 -3.43 -10.36
N ASN A 64 -18.20 -4.02 -9.16
CA ASN A 64 -17.99 -3.29 -7.89
C ASN A 64 -19.15 -2.35 -7.50
N ILE A 65 -20.33 -2.61 -8.01
CA ILE A 65 -21.49 -1.72 -7.83
C ILE A 65 -22.05 -1.70 -6.39
N ILE A 66 -21.78 -2.73 -5.58
CA ILE A 66 -22.19 -2.76 -4.18
C ILE A 66 -21.39 -1.75 -3.35
N ASP A 67 -20.11 -1.56 -3.67
CA ASP A 67 -19.25 -0.61 -2.94
C ASP A 67 -19.33 0.80 -3.49
N PHE A 68 -19.63 0.99 -4.75
CA PHE A 68 -19.53 2.32 -5.35
C PHE A 68 -20.82 2.80 -6.02
N ASP A 69 -21.23 2.23 -7.14
CA ASP A 69 -22.30 2.81 -7.98
C ASP A 69 -23.62 2.94 -7.24
N ILE A 70 -24.07 1.86 -6.58
CA ILE A 70 -25.35 1.88 -5.85
C ILE A 70 -25.32 2.89 -4.69
N PRO A 71 -24.29 2.92 -3.84
CA PRO A 71 -24.14 3.96 -2.82
C PRO A 71 -24.06 5.39 -3.39
N ALA A 72 -23.37 5.60 -4.50
CA ALA A 72 -23.30 6.90 -5.16
C ALA A 72 -24.67 7.35 -5.65
N LEU A 73 -25.37 6.47 -6.36
CA LEU A 73 -26.72 6.72 -6.86
C LEU A 73 -27.75 6.89 -5.72
N LYS A 74 -27.56 6.16 -4.60
CA LYS A 74 -28.38 6.35 -3.40
C LYS A 74 -28.16 7.73 -2.79
N LYS A 75 -26.91 8.18 -2.68
CA LYS A 75 -26.58 9.50 -2.11
C LYS A 75 -27.19 10.64 -2.91
N LEU A 76 -27.05 10.62 -4.23
CA LEU A 76 -27.42 11.75 -5.09
C LEU A 76 -28.86 11.70 -5.61
N TYR A 77 -29.40 10.52 -5.83
CA TYR A 77 -30.71 10.32 -6.47
C TYR A 77 -31.69 9.47 -5.66
N ASN A 78 -31.32 9.08 -4.43
CA ASN A 78 -32.10 8.16 -3.59
C ASN A 78 -32.44 6.82 -4.27
N PHE A 79 -31.63 6.39 -5.23
CA PHE A 79 -31.79 5.12 -5.91
C PHE A 79 -31.26 3.97 -5.06
N SER A 80 -32.12 3.04 -4.67
CA SER A 80 -31.78 1.91 -3.79
C SER A 80 -32.51 0.64 -4.25
N PRO A 81 -31.97 -0.10 -5.22
CA PRO A 81 -32.58 -1.31 -5.72
C PRO A 81 -32.55 -2.42 -4.67
N PRO A 82 -33.54 -3.33 -4.64
CA PRO A 82 -33.49 -4.52 -3.80
C PRO A 82 -32.26 -5.37 -4.12
N LEU A 83 -31.50 -5.80 -3.10
CA LEU A 83 -30.25 -6.55 -3.28
C LEU A 83 -30.44 -7.83 -4.11
N ILE A 84 -31.60 -8.47 -4.05
CA ILE A 84 -31.93 -9.66 -4.86
C ILE A 84 -31.90 -9.40 -6.36
N LYS A 85 -32.03 -8.14 -6.80
CA LYS A 85 -31.90 -7.75 -8.21
C LYS A 85 -30.47 -7.40 -8.59
N VAL A 86 -29.57 -7.20 -7.62
CA VAL A 86 -28.20 -6.76 -7.82
C VAL A 86 -27.29 -7.94 -8.06
N LEU A 87 -26.45 -7.86 -9.09
CA LEU A 87 -25.36 -8.79 -9.33
C LEU A 87 -24.07 -8.01 -9.59
N ASP A 88 -23.11 -8.22 -8.71
CA ASP A 88 -21.78 -7.59 -8.76
C ASP A 88 -20.76 -8.59 -9.33
N THR A 89 -20.24 -8.30 -10.51
CA THR A 89 -19.29 -9.19 -11.19
C THR A 89 -17.93 -9.26 -10.48
N LEU A 90 -17.55 -8.27 -9.66
CA LEU A 90 -16.36 -8.35 -8.82
C LEU A 90 -16.52 -9.44 -7.75
N VAL A 91 -17.65 -9.49 -7.07
CA VAL A 91 -17.97 -10.52 -6.08
C VAL A 91 -17.96 -11.90 -6.71
N VAL A 92 -18.70 -12.07 -7.82
CA VAL A 92 -18.76 -13.36 -8.54
C VAL A 92 -17.38 -13.80 -9.00
N SER A 93 -16.56 -12.88 -9.54
CA SER A 93 -15.24 -13.22 -10.08
C SER A 93 -14.28 -13.74 -8.98
N ARG A 94 -14.35 -13.19 -7.78
CA ARG A 94 -13.56 -13.66 -6.63
C ARG A 94 -13.97 -15.06 -6.16
N CYS A 95 -15.26 -15.35 -6.24
CA CYS A 95 -15.77 -16.68 -5.88
C CYS A 95 -15.40 -17.74 -6.90
N VAL A 96 -15.49 -17.39 -8.20
CA VAL A 96 -15.27 -18.36 -9.30
C VAL A 96 -13.78 -18.58 -9.55
N PHE A 97 -12.96 -17.53 -9.40
CA PHE A 97 -11.52 -17.55 -9.66
C PHE A 97 -10.70 -17.06 -8.46
N PRO A 98 -10.67 -17.81 -7.34
CA PRO A 98 -10.00 -17.36 -6.13
C PRO A 98 -8.48 -17.31 -6.25
N ASP A 99 -7.88 -18.03 -7.20
CA ASP A 99 -6.42 -18.17 -7.36
C ASP A 99 -5.88 -17.54 -8.65
N LEU A 100 -6.47 -16.44 -9.08
CA LEU A 100 -6.05 -15.72 -10.30
C LEU A 100 -4.56 -15.38 -10.33
N ARG A 101 -3.95 -15.18 -9.16
CA ARG A 101 -2.53 -14.84 -9.09
C ARG A 101 -1.65 -15.93 -9.68
N ASN A 102 -1.90 -17.17 -9.32
CA ASN A 102 -1.15 -18.31 -9.85
C ASN A 102 -1.50 -18.58 -11.33
N GLU A 103 -2.78 -18.39 -11.71
CA GLU A 103 -3.18 -18.50 -13.11
C GLU A 103 -2.50 -17.47 -14.01
N ASP A 104 -2.37 -16.21 -13.53
CA ASP A 104 -1.74 -15.12 -14.29
C ASP A 104 -0.23 -15.30 -14.44
N PHE A 105 0.47 -15.88 -13.45
CA PHE A 105 1.90 -16.19 -13.57
C PHE A 105 2.22 -17.16 -14.70
N GLY A 106 1.26 -18.00 -15.08
CA GLY A 106 1.38 -18.91 -16.23
C GLY A 106 1.11 -18.25 -17.60
N ARG A 107 0.65 -16.99 -17.64
CA ARG A 107 0.30 -16.29 -18.87
C ARG A 107 1.50 -15.56 -19.46
N ASN A 108 1.78 -15.84 -20.73
CA ASN A 108 2.80 -15.09 -21.47
C ASN A 108 2.34 -13.64 -21.70
N ASN A 109 3.22 -12.66 -21.47
CA ASN A 109 2.99 -11.23 -21.71
C ASN A 109 1.83 -10.60 -20.93
N PHE A 110 1.46 -11.15 -19.77
CA PHE A 110 0.47 -10.52 -18.91
C PHE A 110 1.13 -9.39 -18.10
N ASP A 111 0.44 -8.25 -18.00
CA ASP A 111 0.95 -7.10 -17.25
C ASP A 111 1.12 -7.44 -15.75
N LYS A 112 2.35 -7.33 -15.25
CA LYS A 112 2.70 -7.66 -13.86
C LYS A 112 1.91 -6.83 -12.83
N ALA A 113 1.51 -5.61 -13.18
CA ALA A 113 0.70 -4.76 -12.31
C ALA A 113 -0.74 -5.27 -12.15
N LEU A 114 -1.21 -6.12 -13.06
CA LEU A 114 -2.56 -6.68 -13.07
C LEU A 114 -2.63 -8.12 -12.54
N VAL A 115 -1.49 -8.73 -12.19
CA VAL A 115 -1.43 -10.11 -11.69
C VAL A 115 -2.26 -10.27 -10.42
N GLY A 116 -3.21 -11.20 -10.43
CA GLY A 116 -4.13 -11.49 -9.34
C GLY A 116 -5.23 -10.44 -9.12
N SER A 117 -5.28 -9.40 -9.94
CA SER A 117 -6.31 -8.36 -9.84
C SER A 117 -7.64 -8.81 -10.44
N HIS A 118 -8.74 -8.57 -9.72
CA HIS A 118 -10.10 -8.77 -10.20
C HIS A 118 -10.73 -7.51 -10.83
N SER A 119 -9.94 -6.44 -11.04
CA SER A 119 -10.44 -5.22 -11.67
C SER A 119 -10.93 -5.47 -13.09
N LEU A 120 -11.86 -4.64 -13.56
CA LEU A 120 -12.38 -4.71 -14.91
C LEU A 120 -11.28 -4.58 -15.97
N LYS A 121 -10.27 -3.73 -15.70
CA LYS A 121 -9.06 -3.62 -16.53
C LYS A 121 -8.32 -4.96 -16.67
N ALA A 122 -8.09 -5.66 -15.54
CA ALA A 122 -7.39 -6.95 -15.56
C ALA A 122 -8.21 -8.02 -16.30
N TRP A 123 -9.53 -8.05 -16.13
CA TRP A 123 -10.42 -8.94 -16.86
C TRP A 123 -10.44 -8.66 -18.34
N GLY A 124 -10.46 -7.40 -18.76
CA GLY A 124 -10.34 -7.02 -20.17
C GLY A 124 -9.07 -7.58 -20.82
N HIS A 125 -7.92 -7.48 -20.13
CA HIS A 125 -6.65 -8.08 -20.58
C HIS A 125 -6.72 -9.61 -20.66
N ARG A 126 -7.29 -10.30 -19.65
CA ARG A 126 -7.42 -11.78 -19.68
C ARG A 126 -8.28 -12.30 -20.81
N MET A 127 -9.37 -11.62 -21.10
CA MET A 127 -10.32 -12.03 -22.14
C MET A 127 -9.83 -11.72 -23.56
N GLY A 128 -8.84 -10.84 -23.73
CA GLY A 128 -8.26 -10.48 -25.03
C GLY A 128 -9.23 -9.81 -26.01
N LYS A 129 -10.43 -9.46 -25.57
CA LYS A 129 -11.53 -8.96 -26.42
C LYS A 129 -11.83 -7.47 -26.27
N ALA A 130 -11.30 -6.86 -25.24
CA ALA A 130 -11.54 -5.47 -24.94
C ALA A 130 -10.25 -4.85 -24.42
N THR A 131 -9.50 -4.22 -25.29
CA THR A 131 -8.51 -3.26 -24.82
C THR A 131 -9.26 -2.17 -24.08
N LYS A 132 -9.01 -2.03 -22.77
CA LYS A 132 -9.50 -0.90 -22.02
C LYS A 132 -8.99 0.38 -22.70
N MET A 133 -9.88 1.32 -22.93
CA MET A 133 -9.45 2.66 -23.29
C MET A 133 -8.59 3.19 -22.12
N THR A 134 -7.43 3.72 -22.42
CA THR A 134 -6.66 4.53 -21.47
C THR A 134 -7.44 5.84 -21.30
N TYR A 135 -8.07 6.01 -20.14
CA TYR A 135 -8.74 7.24 -19.74
C TYR A 135 -8.33 7.55 -18.30
N GLY A 136 -8.24 8.82 -17.94
CA GLY A 136 -7.89 9.22 -16.57
C GLY A 136 -6.38 9.25 -16.30
N GLU A 137 -5.54 9.34 -17.33
CA GLU A 137 -4.10 9.64 -17.18
C GLU A 137 -3.83 11.14 -17.02
N GLU A 138 -4.79 12.00 -17.39
CA GLU A 138 -4.75 13.43 -17.16
C GLU A 138 -5.43 13.75 -15.81
N ASP A 139 -4.87 14.68 -15.05
CA ASP A 139 -5.30 15.01 -13.69
C ASP A 139 -6.76 15.49 -13.58
N ASP A 140 -7.34 16.02 -14.69
CA ASP A 140 -8.69 16.58 -14.78
C ASP A 140 -9.70 15.71 -15.55
N ALA A 141 -9.30 14.50 -15.95
CA ALA A 141 -10.13 13.63 -16.81
C ALA A 141 -11.54 13.34 -16.27
N PHE A 142 -11.74 13.37 -14.95
CA PHE A 142 -13.01 13.09 -14.27
C PHE A 142 -13.67 14.34 -13.64
N GLU A 143 -13.19 15.55 -13.94
CA GLU A 143 -13.77 16.75 -13.34
C GLU A 143 -15.09 17.13 -14.01
N GLU A 144 -15.22 16.93 -15.32
CA GLU A 144 -16.40 17.29 -16.10
C GLU A 144 -16.83 16.16 -17.05
N TYR A 145 -18.10 16.21 -17.46
CA TYR A 145 -18.61 15.32 -18.50
C TYR A 145 -17.94 15.62 -19.84
N SER A 146 -17.47 14.56 -20.52
CA SER A 146 -16.96 14.63 -21.89
C SER A 146 -17.47 13.44 -22.74
N ASP A 147 -17.38 13.57 -24.08
CA ASP A 147 -17.69 12.45 -24.97
C ASP A 147 -16.71 11.29 -24.81
N GLU A 148 -15.48 11.57 -24.41
CA GLU A 148 -14.45 10.58 -24.09
C GLU A 148 -14.82 9.81 -22.82
N LEU A 149 -15.23 10.52 -21.75
CA LEU A 149 -15.71 9.92 -20.51
C LEU A 149 -16.94 9.04 -20.76
N ARG A 150 -17.88 9.49 -21.59
CA ARG A 150 -19.03 8.72 -22.01
C ARG A 150 -18.63 7.42 -22.71
N LYS A 151 -17.72 7.47 -23.70
CA LYS A 151 -17.20 6.28 -24.39
C LYS A 151 -16.50 5.31 -23.46
N TYR A 152 -15.79 5.86 -22.46
CA TYR A 152 -15.13 5.07 -21.42
C TYR A 152 -16.16 4.30 -20.60
N CYS A 153 -17.19 4.96 -20.06
CA CYS A 153 -18.29 4.36 -19.32
C CYS A 153 -19.02 3.28 -20.17
N GLU A 154 -19.38 3.59 -21.42
CA GLU A 154 -20.00 2.62 -22.35
C GLU A 154 -19.12 1.38 -22.57
N ARG A 155 -17.80 1.58 -22.62
CA ARG A 155 -16.84 0.49 -22.78
C ARG A 155 -16.79 -0.41 -21.56
N ASP A 156 -16.80 0.17 -20.36
CA ASP A 156 -16.76 -0.58 -19.10
C ASP A 156 -18.05 -1.39 -18.93
N VAL A 157 -19.21 -0.90 -19.37
CA VAL A 157 -20.46 -1.69 -19.45
C VAL A 157 -20.32 -2.91 -20.37
N ILE A 158 -19.71 -2.76 -21.55
CA ILE A 158 -19.48 -3.89 -22.48
C ILE A 158 -18.50 -4.91 -21.89
N VAL A 159 -17.42 -4.44 -21.25
CA VAL A 159 -16.47 -5.35 -20.59
C VAL A 159 -17.15 -6.11 -19.45
N THR A 160 -18.01 -5.43 -18.69
CA THR A 160 -18.81 -6.06 -17.61
C THR A 160 -19.74 -7.14 -18.14
N GLN A 161 -20.41 -6.89 -19.28
CA GLN A 161 -21.25 -7.90 -19.91
C GLN A 161 -20.45 -9.12 -20.39
N LEU A 162 -19.30 -8.90 -21.03
CA LEU A 162 -18.41 -9.99 -21.47
C LEU A 162 -17.86 -10.78 -20.26
N LEU A 163 -17.52 -10.10 -19.17
CA LEU A 163 -17.10 -10.72 -17.92
C LEU A 163 -18.23 -11.57 -17.33
N TYR A 164 -19.45 -11.03 -17.25
CA TYR A 164 -20.62 -11.78 -16.80
C TYR A 164 -20.79 -13.08 -17.58
N ASP A 165 -20.75 -13.03 -18.90
CA ASP A 165 -20.87 -14.21 -19.76
C ASP A 165 -19.73 -15.21 -19.51
N HIS A 166 -18.51 -14.72 -19.29
CA HIS A 166 -17.36 -15.56 -18.96
C HIS A 166 -17.52 -16.27 -17.61
N LEU A 167 -17.95 -15.54 -16.58
CA LEU A 167 -18.18 -16.08 -15.24
C LEU A 167 -19.29 -17.12 -15.20
N PHE A 168 -20.40 -16.86 -15.89
CA PHE A 168 -21.56 -17.77 -15.88
C PHE A 168 -21.38 -19.02 -16.76
N LYS A 169 -20.40 -19.04 -17.66
CA LYS A 169 -19.95 -20.28 -18.33
C LYS A 169 -19.33 -21.29 -17.36
N GLN A 170 -18.84 -20.83 -16.20
CA GLN A 170 -18.32 -21.73 -15.15
C GLN A 170 -19.44 -22.33 -14.28
N ASN A 171 -20.72 -22.02 -14.57
CA ASN A 171 -21.88 -22.50 -13.85
C ASN A 171 -21.80 -22.31 -12.31
N PRO A 172 -21.55 -21.09 -11.82
CA PRO A 172 -21.40 -20.84 -10.39
C PRO A 172 -22.71 -21.12 -9.63
N SER A 173 -22.61 -21.62 -8.38
CA SER A 173 -23.77 -21.85 -7.51
C SER A 173 -24.53 -20.55 -7.24
N ARG A 174 -25.85 -20.60 -7.40
CA ARG A 174 -26.74 -19.45 -7.12
C ARG A 174 -26.77 -19.13 -5.62
N GLU A 175 -26.70 -20.15 -4.78
CA GLU A 175 -26.65 -20.01 -3.32
C GLU A 175 -25.37 -19.31 -2.89
N MET A 176 -24.21 -19.71 -3.43
CA MET A 176 -22.94 -19.06 -3.19
C MET A 176 -23.00 -17.59 -3.59
N ILE A 177 -23.49 -17.27 -4.78
CA ILE A 177 -23.64 -15.88 -5.26
C ILE A 177 -24.53 -15.09 -4.29
N ALA A 178 -25.67 -15.63 -3.88
CA ALA A 178 -26.58 -14.93 -2.99
C ALA A 178 -25.94 -14.64 -1.63
N ILE A 179 -25.28 -15.63 -1.01
CA ILE A 179 -24.60 -15.48 0.28
C ILE A 179 -23.49 -14.42 0.19
N GLU A 180 -22.65 -14.49 -0.82
CA GLU A 180 -21.52 -13.58 -0.97
C GLU A 180 -21.96 -12.13 -1.27
N HIS A 181 -23.04 -11.93 -2.02
CA HIS A 181 -23.61 -10.60 -2.24
C HIS A 181 -24.19 -10.00 -0.95
N TRP A 182 -24.93 -10.81 -0.16
CA TRP A 182 -25.41 -10.37 1.16
C TRP A 182 -24.26 -10.04 2.09
N PHE A 183 -23.23 -10.89 2.11
CA PHE A 183 -22.06 -10.67 2.93
C PHE A 183 -21.30 -9.40 2.51
N LYS A 184 -21.06 -9.22 1.20
CA LYS A 184 -20.41 -8.00 0.67
C LYS A 184 -21.22 -6.74 0.99
N PHE A 185 -22.55 -6.81 0.90
CA PHE A 185 -23.43 -5.69 1.26
C PHE A 185 -23.28 -5.31 2.74
N ILE A 186 -23.24 -6.29 3.65
CA ILE A 186 -23.02 -6.06 5.09
C ILE A 186 -21.65 -5.44 5.32
N ILE A 187 -20.61 -5.98 4.69
CA ILE A 187 -19.25 -5.45 4.78
C ILE A 187 -19.17 -4.01 4.25
N SER A 188 -19.81 -3.71 3.12
CA SER A 188 -19.86 -2.36 2.57
C SER A 188 -20.52 -1.36 3.55
N MET A 189 -21.59 -1.76 4.23
CA MET A 189 -22.19 -0.94 5.29
C MET A 189 -21.24 -0.76 6.48
N GLN A 190 -20.55 -1.81 6.91
CA GLN A 190 -19.58 -1.75 8.01
C GLN A 190 -18.41 -0.82 7.67
N GLU A 191 -17.85 -0.92 6.47
CA GLU A 191 -16.77 -0.06 5.99
C GLU A 191 -17.18 1.42 6.00
N ARG A 192 -18.42 1.74 5.54
CA ARG A 192 -18.94 3.10 5.55
C ARG A 192 -19.23 3.62 6.95
N HIS A 193 -19.75 2.77 7.83
CA HIS A 193 -19.98 3.14 9.23
C HIS A 193 -18.67 3.44 9.94
N GLY A 194 -17.64 2.63 9.68
CA GLY A 194 -16.37 2.68 10.38
C GLY A 194 -16.53 2.36 11.87
N PHE A 195 -15.49 2.57 12.63
CA PHE A 195 -15.53 2.44 14.09
C PHE A 195 -14.90 3.67 14.76
N LYS A 196 -15.49 4.05 15.88
CA LYS A 196 -15.08 5.22 16.64
C LYS A 196 -13.66 5.02 17.20
N PHE A 197 -12.82 6.01 16.99
CA PHE A 197 -11.43 6.03 17.43
C PHE A 197 -11.18 7.19 18.39
N ASP A 198 -10.71 6.87 19.58
CA ASP A 198 -10.47 7.83 20.66
C ASP A 198 -9.09 8.50 20.45
N LEU A 199 -9.10 9.69 19.87
CA LEU A 199 -7.88 10.43 19.50
C LEU A 199 -7.05 10.80 20.74
N ASP A 200 -7.68 11.25 21.82
CA ASP A 200 -7.00 11.68 23.04
C ASP A 200 -6.24 10.51 23.68
N LYS A 201 -6.90 9.34 23.76
CA LYS A 201 -6.20 8.13 24.26
C LYS A 201 -5.14 7.64 23.31
N ALA A 202 -5.33 7.77 22.00
CA ALA A 202 -4.33 7.39 21.01
C ALA A 202 -3.07 8.25 21.12
N ASP A 203 -3.21 9.55 21.31
CA ASP A 203 -2.10 10.48 21.49
C ASP A 203 -1.34 10.20 22.80
N VAL A 204 -2.05 10.00 23.90
CA VAL A 204 -1.46 9.62 25.20
C VAL A 204 -0.71 8.29 25.08
N LEU A 205 -1.29 7.29 24.42
CA LEU A 205 -0.64 6.00 24.21
C LEU A 205 0.59 6.12 23.31
N THR A 206 0.52 6.93 22.26
CA THR A 206 1.65 7.19 21.35
C THR A 206 2.82 7.80 22.13
N ALA A 207 2.58 8.85 22.92
CA ALA A 207 3.61 9.48 23.73
C ALA A 207 4.24 8.49 24.73
N LYS A 208 3.42 7.67 25.39
CA LYS A 208 3.91 6.61 26.30
C LYS A 208 4.80 5.59 25.58
N LEU A 209 4.37 5.09 24.42
CA LEU A 209 5.12 4.13 23.63
C LEU A 209 6.43 4.72 23.11
N MET A 210 6.44 5.98 22.67
CA MET A 210 7.65 6.68 22.26
C MET A 210 8.65 6.81 23.41
N GLY A 211 8.19 7.13 24.62
CA GLY A 211 9.03 7.18 25.82
C GLY A 211 9.64 5.82 26.15
N ILE A 212 8.84 4.74 26.10
CA ILE A 212 9.34 3.37 26.32
C ILE A 212 10.39 3.00 25.26
N ARG A 213 10.13 3.30 23.98
CA ARG A 213 11.08 3.01 22.89
C ARG A 213 12.39 3.78 23.08
N ALA A 214 12.34 5.05 23.44
CA ALA A 214 13.52 5.87 23.68
C ALA A 214 14.38 5.28 24.81
N LYS A 215 13.75 4.91 25.93
CA LYS A 215 14.43 4.24 27.04
C LYS A 215 15.09 2.94 26.60
N LEU A 216 14.35 2.03 25.97
CA LEU A 216 14.87 0.76 25.50
C LEU A 216 16.01 0.95 24.48
N THR A 217 15.92 1.96 23.61
CA THR A 217 17.01 2.28 22.68
C THR A 217 18.29 2.62 23.43
N THR A 218 18.20 3.47 24.46
CA THR A 218 19.35 3.86 25.29
C THR A 218 19.91 2.65 26.03
N ASP A 219 19.06 1.86 26.68
CA ASP A 219 19.46 0.68 27.44
C ASP A 219 20.18 -0.35 26.55
N LEU A 220 19.63 -0.63 25.37
CA LEU A 220 20.20 -1.55 24.38
C LEU A 220 21.51 -1.03 23.77
N GLN A 221 21.62 0.29 23.55
CA GLN A 221 22.86 0.92 23.08
C GLN A 221 23.95 0.92 24.13
N ASN A 222 23.59 1.05 25.40
CA ASN A 222 24.55 0.93 26.52
C ASN A 222 25.01 -0.51 26.72
N ALA A 223 24.14 -1.50 26.47
CA ALA A 223 24.49 -2.90 26.58
C ALA A 223 25.46 -3.36 25.46
N TRP A 224 25.35 -2.76 24.28
CA TRP A 224 26.20 -3.10 23.13
C TRP A 224 26.97 -1.90 22.62
N LYS A 225 28.30 -1.96 22.70
CA LYS A 225 29.21 -0.92 22.19
C LYS A 225 28.95 -0.64 20.71
N PRO A 226 29.18 0.59 20.24
CA PRO A 226 29.16 0.91 18.81
C PRO A 226 30.05 -0.05 17.98
N THR A 227 29.64 -0.29 16.75
CA THR A 227 30.50 -1.02 15.79
C THR A 227 31.40 -0.03 15.09
N GLU A 228 32.70 -0.26 15.15
CA GLU A 228 33.67 0.50 14.38
C GLU A 228 33.73 0.01 12.95
N ILE A 229 33.53 0.89 12.00
CA ILE A 229 33.64 0.59 10.57
C ILE A 229 34.75 1.44 9.98
N GLU A 230 35.74 0.77 9.40
CA GLU A 230 36.81 1.43 8.68
C GLU A 230 36.28 1.99 7.34
N MET A 231 36.47 3.29 7.14
CA MET A 231 35.97 4.00 5.98
C MET A 231 37.04 3.95 4.85
N LYS A 232 36.58 3.99 3.61
CA LYS A 232 37.51 4.12 2.46
C LYS A 232 38.22 5.48 2.40
N SER A 233 37.71 6.46 3.14
CA SER A 233 38.32 7.80 3.24
C SER A 233 39.47 7.79 4.24
N PRO A 234 40.57 8.57 3.97
CA PRO A 234 41.69 8.67 4.91
C PRO A 234 41.27 9.32 6.23
N ALA A 235 41.84 8.87 7.34
CA ALA A 235 41.66 9.48 8.67
C ALA A 235 42.26 10.91 8.70
N GLY A 236 43.28 11.15 7.92
CA GLY A 236 43.95 12.44 7.78
C GLY A 236 45.01 12.43 6.69
N TRP A 237 45.75 13.49 6.64
CA TRP A 237 46.86 13.70 5.69
C TRP A 237 48.07 14.20 6.45
N SER A 238 49.25 13.62 6.16
CA SER A 238 50.55 14.01 6.70
C SER A 238 51.41 14.54 5.55
N LEU A 239 52.10 15.62 5.81
CA LEU A 239 53.04 16.23 4.86
C LEU A 239 54.32 16.55 5.58
N GLU A 240 55.44 16.07 5.04
CA GLU A 240 56.79 16.48 5.46
C GLU A 240 57.16 17.72 4.69
N VAL A 241 57.57 18.76 5.44
CA VAL A 241 58.01 20.04 4.86
C VAL A 241 59.42 20.36 5.35
N GLN A 242 60.28 20.61 4.39
CA GLN A 242 61.65 21.06 4.71
C GLN A 242 61.61 22.49 5.14
N MET A 243 62.11 22.75 6.35
CA MET A 243 62.26 24.09 6.96
C MET A 243 63.74 24.40 7.10
N GLU A 244 64.07 25.65 7.41
CA GLU A 244 65.46 26.06 7.62
C GLU A 244 66.12 25.29 8.76
N ASP A 245 65.36 24.95 9.80
CA ASP A 245 65.84 24.28 11.04
C ASP A 245 65.65 22.74 11.00
N GLY A 246 65.24 22.16 9.88
CA GLY A 246 65.01 20.71 9.73
C GLY A 246 63.75 20.33 9.00
N VAL A 247 63.24 19.10 9.24
CA VAL A 247 61.97 18.60 8.64
C VAL A 247 60.87 18.70 9.63
N GLU A 248 59.79 19.35 9.27
CA GLU A 248 58.54 19.41 10.07
C GLU A 248 57.44 18.56 9.44
N ILE A 249 56.67 17.80 10.26
CA ILE A 249 55.54 16.99 9.84
C ILE A 249 54.26 17.74 10.19
N ILE A 250 53.47 18.10 9.15
CA ILE A 250 52.20 18.77 9.31
C ILE A 250 51.07 17.73 9.07
N ASN A 251 50.25 17.51 10.10
CA ASN A 251 49.06 16.60 10.07
C ASN A 251 47.75 17.39 10.08
N ARG A 252 46.88 17.09 9.12
CA ARG A 252 45.53 17.71 9.07
C ARG A 252 44.49 16.66 8.61
N LYS A 253 43.23 16.85 9.00
CA LYS A 253 42.11 15.93 8.63
C LYS A 253 41.84 15.96 7.14
N THR A 254 41.95 17.10 6.51
CA THR A 254 41.66 17.26 5.08
C THR A 254 42.79 17.92 4.32
N LYS A 255 42.91 17.66 3.01
CA LYS A 255 43.86 18.36 2.15
C LYS A 255 43.60 19.87 2.08
N ASN A 256 42.36 20.30 2.26
CA ASN A 256 42.01 21.74 2.32
C ASN A 256 42.56 22.41 3.55
N GLU A 257 42.43 21.81 4.75
CA GLU A 257 43.03 22.30 5.98
C GLU A 257 44.57 22.36 5.86
N LEU A 258 45.16 21.31 5.27
CA LEU A 258 46.60 21.28 4.99
C LEU A 258 47.05 22.44 4.09
N LYS A 259 46.27 22.71 3.03
CA LYS A 259 46.48 23.81 2.11
C LYS A 259 46.34 25.18 2.77
N GLN A 260 45.39 25.37 3.70
CA GLN A 260 45.23 26.58 4.48
C GLN A 260 46.42 26.79 5.44
N GLU A 261 46.87 25.72 6.07
CA GLU A 261 48.04 25.75 6.97
C GLU A 261 49.30 26.15 6.21
N LEU A 262 49.57 25.55 5.05
CA LEU A 262 50.69 25.94 4.22
C LEU A 262 50.64 27.41 3.81
N LYS A 263 49.42 27.92 3.50
CA LYS A 263 49.18 29.32 3.16
C LYS A 263 49.47 30.25 4.37
N SER A 264 48.99 29.90 5.55
CA SER A 264 49.22 30.71 6.75
C SER A 264 50.69 30.81 7.17
N ARG A 265 51.49 29.79 6.77
CA ARG A 265 52.92 29.73 7.03
C ARG A 265 53.79 30.30 5.90
N GLY A 266 53.16 30.85 4.84
CA GLY A 266 53.87 31.39 3.70
C GLY A 266 54.51 30.32 2.77
N LEU A 267 54.09 29.05 2.94
CA LEU A 267 54.63 27.92 2.17
C LEU A 267 53.82 27.69 0.87
N LYS A 268 54.46 27.04 -0.14
CA LYS A 268 53.81 26.74 -1.40
C LYS A 268 52.64 25.76 -1.19
N GLN A 269 51.41 26.16 -1.51
CA GLN A 269 50.24 25.32 -1.39
C GLN A 269 50.25 24.07 -2.32
N THR A 270 51.10 24.07 -3.34
CA THR A 270 51.29 22.92 -4.26
C THR A 270 51.89 21.72 -3.55
N LEU A 271 52.59 21.88 -2.43
CA LEU A 271 53.14 20.80 -1.60
C LEU A 271 52.05 19.83 -1.08
N VAL A 272 50.76 20.24 -1.04
CA VAL A 272 49.65 19.37 -0.68
C VAL A 272 49.59 18.11 -1.60
N LYS A 273 50.17 18.15 -2.79
CA LYS A 273 50.21 16.99 -3.69
C LYS A 273 51.08 15.85 -3.14
N GLU A 274 52.06 16.18 -2.33
CA GLU A 274 53.00 15.24 -1.72
C GLU A 274 52.50 14.64 -0.40
N ALA A 275 51.35 15.15 0.09
CA ALA A 275 50.80 14.67 1.35
C ALA A 275 50.32 13.21 1.27
N VAL A 276 50.72 12.42 2.24
CA VAL A 276 50.42 10.99 2.37
C VAL A 276 49.22 10.79 3.29
N LYS A 277 48.43 9.75 3.02
CA LYS A 277 47.28 9.37 3.88
C LYS A 277 47.79 8.80 5.20
N THR A 278 47.16 9.20 6.33
CA THR A 278 47.52 8.73 7.69
C THR A 278 46.67 7.51 8.16
N GLY A 279 46.17 6.73 7.25
CA GLY A 279 45.30 5.58 7.52
C GLY A 279 43.84 5.81 7.07
N ASN A 280 42.97 4.89 7.37
CA ASN A 280 41.52 5.01 7.09
C ASN A 280 40.77 5.62 8.26
N ALA A 281 39.80 6.46 7.96
CA ALA A 281 38.92 6.99 8.99
C ALA A 281 38.07 5.87 9.57
N VAL A 282 37.88 5.86 10.87
CA VAL A 282 36.96 4.94 11.55
C VAL A 282 35.70 5.69 11.90
N LYS A 283 34.57 5.09 11.58
CA LYS A 283 33.24 5.59 11.94
C LYS A 283 32.60 4.65 12.94
N GLU A 284 32.24 5.19 14.09
CA GLU A 284 31.42 4.46 15.05
C GLU A 284 29.95 4.49 14.64
N ILE A 285 29.34 3.32 14.55
CA ILE A 285 27.91 3.14 14.30
C ILE A 285 27.28 2.59 15.57
N PRO A 286 26.41 3.38 16.25
CA PRO A 286 25.72 2.90 17.43
C PRO A 286 24.79 1.74 17.05
N PHE A 287 24.55 0.84 18.01
CA PHE A 287 23.63 -0.25 17.83
C PHE A 287 22.21 0.27 17.52
N ASN A 288 21.61 -0.25 16.47
CA ASN A 288 20.23 0.04 16.08
C ASN A 288 19.32 -1.14 16.42
N PRO A 289 18.51 -1.07 17.48
CA PRO A 289 17.62 -2.16 17.89
C PRO A 289 16.46 -2.41 16.91
N GLY A 290 16.24 -1.55 15.91
CA GLY A 290 15.33 -1.78 14.80
C GLY A 290 15.93 -2.61 13.66
N SER A 291 17.26 -2.81 13.66
CA SER A 291 17.96 -3.56 12.60
C SER A 291 18.08 -5.03 12.95
N ARG A 292 17.25 -5.88 12.30
CA ARG A 292 17.32 -7.34 12.50
C ARG A 292 18.70 -7.90 12.19
N LYS A 293 19.40 -7.34 11.21
CA LYS A 293 20.78 -7.72 10.88
C LYS A 293 21.74 -7.46 12.04
N GLN A 294 21.70 -6.26 12.63
CA GLN A 294 22.58 -5.96 13.78
C GLN A 294 22.22 -6.77 15.02
N ILE A 295 20.93 -7.03 15.26
CA ILE A 295 20.49 -7.92 16.34
C ILE A 295 21.09 -9.32 16.15
N ALA A 296 20.95 -9.89 14.94
CA ALA A 296 21.50 -11.20 14.63
C ALA A 296 23.01 -11.26 14.84
N GLU A 297 23.77 -10.30 14.31
CA GLU A 297 25.22 -10.20 14.44
C GLU A 297 25.64 -10.16 15.93
N ARG A 298 24.90 -9.41 16.77
CA ARG A 298 25.18 -9.31 18.21
C ARG A 298 24.88 -10.59 18.97
N LEU A 299 23.74 -11.24 18.67
CA LEU A 299 23.36 -12.49 19.31
C LEU A 299 24.30 -13.64 18.92
N MET A 300 24.70 -13.73 17.66
CA MET A 300 25.73 -14.68 17.23
C MET A 300 27.07 -14.43 17.89
N GLY A 301 27.46 -13.16 18.07
CA GLY A 301 28.64 -12.78 18.81
C GLY A 301 28.62 -13.19 20.29
N LEU A 302 27.45 -13.44 20.87
CA LEU A 302 27.25 -14.01 22.21
C LEU A 302 27.21 -15.56 22.18
N GLY A 303 27.37 -16.19 21.02
CA GLY A 303 27.39 -17.65 20.85
C GLY A 303 26.03 -18.30 20.57
N TYR A 304 24.98 -17.52 20.28
CA TYR A 304 23.68 -18.08 19.92
C TYR A 304 23.62 -18.43 18.44
N GLU A 305 23.10 -19.59 18.12
CA GLU A 305 22.78 -20.01 16.74
C GLU A 305 21.40 -19.49 16.36
N LEU A 306 21.29 -18.83 15.20
CA LEU A 306 20.03 -18.30 14.69
C LEU A 306 19.62 -19.02 13.40
N PRO A 307 18.33 -19.35 13.25
CA PRO A 307 17.82 -19.93 12.00
C PRO A 307 17.93 -18.90 10.87
N THR A 308 18.13 -19.39 9.65
CA THR A 308 18.13 -18.56 8.44
C THR A 308 16.71 -18.31 7.93
N GLU A 309 16.49 -17.19 7.26
CA GLU A 309 15.27 -16.92 6.49
C GLU A 309 15.24 -17.79 5.22
N ASN A 310 14.10 -17.75 4.50
CA ASN A 310 13.91 -18.54 3.28
C ASN A 310 14.90 -18.19 2.14
N ASP A 311 15.57 -17.04 2.22
CA ASP A 311 16.62 -16.63 1.28
C ASP A 311 17.96 -17.34 1.51
N GLY A 312 18.10 -18.08 2.62
CA GLY A 312 19.34 -18.78 3.00
C GLY A 312 20.52 -17.86 3.35
N VAL A 313 20.32 -16.55 3.39
CA VAL A 313 21.37 -15.53 3.61
C VAL A 313 21.11 -14.71 4.86
N SER A 314 19.85 -14.30 5.07
CA SER A 314 19.44 -13.49 6.22
C SER A 314 19.11 -14.37 7.42
N TYR A 315 19.38 -13.86 8.63
CA TYR A 315 19.01 -14.56 9.85
C TYR A 315 17.64 -14.13 10.35
N LYS A 316 16.87 -15.12 10.80
CA LYS A 316 15.56 -14.90 11.36
C LYS A 316 15.67 -14.32 12.77
N VAL A 317 15.08 -13.13 12.95
CA VAL A 317 14.96 -12.44 14.24
C VAL A 317 13.50 -12.09 14.44
N ASP A 318 12.75 -13.01 15.00
CA ASP A 318 11.35 -12.83 15.36
C ASP A 318 11.10 -13.09 16.86
N GLU A 319 9.85 -12.95 17.28
CA GLU A 319 9.45 -13.17 18.66
C GLU A 319 9.75 -14.61 19.13
N ALA A 320 9.53 -15.60 18.26
CA ALA A 320 9.74 -17.01 18.63
C ALA A 320 11.24 -17.31 18.85
N VAL A 321 12.11 -16.79 17.99
CA VAL A 321 13.56 -16.92 18.11
C VAL A 321 14.05 -16.22 19.38
N LEU A 322 13.64 -14.96 19.60
CA LEU A 322 14.09 -14.20 20.78
C LEU A 322 13.61 -14.80 22.10
N ARG A 323 12.43 -15.41 22.15
CA ARG A 323 11.94 -16.13 23.35
C ARG A 323 12.78 -17.38 23.69
N GLY A 324 13.48 -17.96 22.71
CA GLY A 324 14.40 -19.06 22.91
C GLY A 324 15.80 -18.66 23.37
N ILE A 325 16.11 -17.35 23.45
CA ILE A 325 17.42 -16.82 23.86
C ILE A 325 17.44 -16.66 25.38
N ASP A 326 18.28 -17.42 26.07
CA ASP A 326 18.49 -17.33 27.53
C ASP A 326 19.53 -16.22 27.84
N HIS A 327 19.11 -14.97 27.61
CA HIS A 327 19.90 -13.77 27.91
C HIS A 327 18.99 -12.61 28.30
N PRO A 328 19.31 -11.81 29.33
CA PRO A 328 18.48 -10.69 29.79
C PRO A 328 18.10 -9.71 28.68
N ILE A 329 19.01 -9.47 27.73
CA ILE A 329 18.81 -8.53 26.61
C ILE A 329 17.68 -8.98 25.66
N ALA A 330 17.37 -10.28 25.61
CA ALA A 330 16.30 -10.80 24.76
C ALA A 330 14.93 -10.25 25.15
N GLY A 331 14.69 -10.03 26.45
CA GLY A 331 13.49 -9.39 26.96
C GLY A 331 13.35 -7.93 26.48
N ASP A 332 14.44 -7.16 26.53
CA ASP A 332 14.46 -5.77 26.06
C ASP A 332 14.28 -5.67 24.53
N LEU A 333 14.89 -6.57 23.77
CA LEU A 333 14.68 -6.67 22.32
C LEU A 333 13.24 -7.01 21.97
N LEU A 334 12.65 -8.00 22.65
CA LEU A 334 11.24 -8.36 22.47
C LEU A 334 10.32 -7.17 22.75
N MET A 335 10.55 -6.48 23.86
CA MET A 335 9.76 -5.29 24.20
C MET A 335 9.96 -4.19 23.18
N TYR A 336 11.20 -3.93 22.74
CA TYR A 336 11.49 -2.93 21.71
C TYR A 336 10.74 -3.23 20.39
N LEU A 337 10.83 -4.45 19.89
CA LEU A 337 10.15 -4.84 18.65
C LEU A 337 8.63 -4.79 18.78
N LEU A 338 8.09 -5.15 19.94
CA LEU A 338 6.65 -5.01 20.22
C LEU A 338 6.22 -3.55 20.19
N VAL A 339 6.94 -2.68 20.88
CA VAL A 339 6.65 -1.22 20.94
C VAL A 339 6.79 -0.61 19.53
N GLN A 340 7.84 -0.95 18.81
CA GLN A 340 8.04 -0.52 17.42
C GLN A 340 6.87 -0.92 16.52
N LYS A 341 6.41 -2.17 16.63
CA LYS A 341 5.24 -2.68 15.90
C LYS A 341 3.97 -1.88 16.25
N ARG A 342 3.73 -1.62 17.55
CA ARG A 342 2.55 -0.88 18.00
C ARG A 342 2.58 0.58 17.56
N LEU A 343 3.73 1.23 17.61
CA LEU A 343 3.91 2.59 17.06
C LEU A 343 3.68 2.62 15.54
N GLY A 344 4.18 1.61 14.82
CA GLY A 344 3.91 1.47 13.39
C GLY A 344 2.42 1.35 13.07
N GLN A 345 1.66 0.59 13.86
CA GLN A 345 0.21 0.44 13.70
C GLN A 345 -0.54 1.73 14.08
N LEU A 346 -0.15 2.37 15.17
CA LEU A 346 -0.89 3.49 15.77
C LEU A 346 -0.59 4.83 15.10
N ALA A 347 0.69 5.15 14.85
CA ALA A 347 1.10 6.51 14.49
C ALA A 347 2.10 6.62 13.31
N GLU A 348 3.09 5.73 13.19
CA GLU A 348 4.24 5.96 12.32
C GLU A 348 4.11 5.32 10.93
N GLY A 349 3.45 4.17 10.80
CA GLY A 349 3.28 3.46 9.54
C GLY A 349 2.48 4.26 8.51
N GLN A 350 2.57 3.87 7.24
CA GLN A 350 1.78 4.50 6.18
C GLN A 350 0.27 4.32 6.40
N GLN A 351 -0.13 3.15 6.91
CA GLN A 351 -1.51 2.81 7.26
C GLN A 351 -1.77 2.89 8.77
N ALA A 352 -1.09 3.80 9.45
CA ALA A 352 -1.30 4.00 10.89
C ALA A 352 -2.68 4.60 11.17
N TRP A 353 -3.33 4.13 12.24
CA TRP A 353 -4.70 4.50 12.58
C TRP A 353 -4.88 6.00 12.76
N LEU A 354 -3.92 6.69 13.39
CA LEU A 354 -3.91 8.16 13.52
C LEU A 354 -3.86 8.89 12.16
N LYS A 355 -3.28 8.28 11.13
CA LYS A 355 -3.20 8.87 9.79
C LYS A 355 -4.45 8.61 8.97
N LEU A 356 -5.10 7.46 9.19
CA LEU A 356 -6.25 7.01 8.40
C LEU A 356 -7.59 7.46 8.99
N GLN A 357 -7.61 7.87 10.25
CA GLN A 357 -8.84 8.33 10.87
C GLN A 357 -9.33 9.64 10.24
N LYS A 358 -10.66 9.80 10.18
CA LYS A 358 -11.34 11.01 9.74
C LYS A 358 -12.37 11.38 10.81
N ASN A 359 -12.21 12.54 11.42
CA ASN A 359 -13.14 13.02 12.46
C ASN A 359 -13.37 12.02 13.62
N GLY A 360 -12.33 11.32 14.04
CA GLY A 360 -12.42 10.32 15.11
C GLY A 360 -13.07 8.99 14.68
N VAL A 361 -13.12 8.70 13.38
CA VAL A 361 -13.60 7.43 12.83
C VAL A 361 -12.54 6.81 11.96
N VAL A 362 -12.32 5.51 12.08
CA VAL A 362 -11.46 4.72 11.20
C VAL A 362 -12.33 3.84 10.31
N HIS A 363 -12.11 3.92 9.01
CA HIS A 363 -12.76 3.11 8.00
C HIS A 363 -11.74 2.09 7.47
N GLY A 364 -11.89 0.83 7.89
CA GLY A 364 -11.08 -0.27 7.36
C GLY A 364 -11.65 -0.76 6.04
N SER A 365 -10.83 -1.45 5.24
CA SER A 365 -11.27 -2.11 4.02
C SER A 365 -11.20 -3.62 4.16
N VAL A 366 -12.26 -4.31 3.77
CA VAL A 366 -12.40 -5.76 3.84
C VAL A 366 -12.67 -6.32 2.45
N ASN A 367 -11.71 -7.08 1.95
CA ASN A 367 -11.90 -7.80 0.72
C ASN A 367 -12.54 -9.16 1.02
N THR A 368 -13.83 -9.29 0.71
CA THR A 368 -14.55 -10.56 0.82
C THR A 368 -13.96 -11.55 -0.19
N ASN A 369 -13.72 -12.79 0.22
CA ASN A 369 -12.98 -13.77 -0.60
C ASN A 369 -11.61 -13.29 -1.08
N GLY A 370 -10.90 -12.52 -0.25
CA GLY A 370 -9.57 -12.01 -0.58
C GLY A 370 -8.45 -13.05 -0.53
N ALA A 371 -8.70 -14.21 0.06
CA ALA A 371 -7.77 -15.33 0.11
C ALA A 371 -8.31 -16.52 -0.69
N VAL A 372 -7.42 -17.34 -1.25
CA VAL A 372 -7.76 -18.57 -2.00
C VAL A 372 -8.67 -19.53 -1.19
N THR A 373 -8.55 -19.48 0.13
CA THR A 373 -9.37 -20.28 1.07
C THR A 373 -10.76 -19.70 1.35
N GLY A 374 -11.18 -18.62 0.66
CA GLY A 374 -12.45 -17.93 0.85
C GLY A 374 -12.52 -17.03 2.08
N ARG A 375 -11.39 -16.82 2.81
CA ARG A 375 -11.36 -15.89 3.94
C ARG A 375 -11.26 -14.44 3.46
N CYS A 376 -11.80 -13.53 4.27
CA CYS A 376 -11.59 -12.10 4.07
C CYS A 376 -10.12 -11.72 4.28
N THR A 377 -9.68 -10.72 3.55
CA THR A 377 -8.43 -10.00 3.85
C THR A 377 -8.75 -8.57 4.23
N HIS A 378 -7.98 -8.03 5.15
CA HIS A 378 -8.21 -6.69 5.72
C HIS A 378 -7.06 -5.77 5.35
N SER A 379 -7.37 -4.49 5.10
CA SER A 379 -6.39 -3.44 4.81
C SER A 379 -6.91 -2.07 5.23
N THR A 380 -6.06 -1.08 5.27
CA THR A 380 -6.34 0.36 5.44
C THR A 380 -7.25 0.76 6.62
N PRO A 381 -6.98 0.42 7.85
CA PRO A 381 -5.90 -0.41 8.37
C PRO A 381 -6.26 -1.89 8.43
N ASN A 382 -5.25 -2.76 8.58
CA ASN A 382 -5.47 -4.13 9.00
C ASN A 382 -5.67 -4.13 10.52
N VAL A 383 -6.89 -4.42 10.97
CA VAL A 383 -7.32 -4.45 12.38
C VAL A 383 -7.41 -5.87 12.88
#